data_8c1010868d00180166966c618bd06b0a
#
_entry.id   8c1010868d00180166966c618bd06b0a
#
_cell.length_a   1.000
_cell.length_b   1.000
_cell.length_c   1.000
_cell.angle_alpha   90.00
_cell.angle_beta   90.00
_cell.angle_gamma   90.00
#
_symmetry.space_group_name_H-M   'P 1'
#
loop_
_entity.id
_entity.type
_entity.pdbx_description
1 polymer ?
#
loop_
_entity_poly.entity_id
_entity_poly.type
_entity_poly.pdbx_seq_one_letter_code
_entity_poly.pdbx_strand_id
1 'polypeptide(L)'
;MQLRYRNRKIRTFVRERSQRFGICSQLKMRLAQLREAQDIRSVTAIGNCHRLQKNRHIEADMMALHVTANWRLCFKVHPTCLEIVDVCDYH
;
A
#
# COMPACT_ATOMS: atom_id res chain seq x y z
N MET A 1 -9.18 -1.59 8.46
CA MET A 1 -9.58 -0.28 7.96
C MET A 1 -10.14 -0.41 6.54
N GLN A 2 -11.01 0.51 6.16
CA GLN A 2 -11.54 0.54 4.81
C GLN A 2 -10.42 0.89 3.81
N LEU A 3 -10.36 0.17 2.70
CA LEU A 3 -9.40 0.45 1.62
C LEU A 3 -10.14 0.99 0.41
N ARG A 4 -9.47 1.91 -0.29
CA ARG A 4 -9.91 2.34 -1.61
C ARG A 4 -8.70 2.60 -2.48
N TYR A 5 -8.86 2.49 -3.78
CA TYR A 5 -7.83 2.93 -4.72
C TYR A 5 -8.03 4.42 -5.03
N ARG A 6 -6.94 5.12 -5.28
CA ARG A 6 -7.00 6.56 -5.60
C ARG A 6 -7.95 6.83 -6.77
N ASN A 7 -7.87 6.00 -7.80
CA ASN A 7 -8.75 6.09 -8.96
C ASN A 7 -8.71 4.76 -9.71
N ARG A 8 -9.54 4.67 -10.78
CA ARG A 8 -9.63 3.45 -11.58
C ARG A 8 -8.32 3.11 -12.27
N LYS A 9 -7.58 4.11 -12.73
CA LYS A 9 -6.28 3.89 -13.39
C LYS A 9 -5.28 3.24 -12.45
N ILE A 10 -5.22 3.71 -11.20
CA ILE A 10 -4.34 3.13 -10.18
C ILE A 10 -4.76 1.68 -9.88
N ARG A 11 -6.04 1.43 -9.75
CA ARG A 11 -6.54 0.06 -9.51
C ARG A 11 -6.11 -0.89 -10.62
N THR A 12 -6.29 -0.50 -11.87
CA THR A 12 -5.90 -1.30 -13.02
C THR A 12 -4.39 -1.49 -13.07
N PHE A 13 -3.64 -0.42 -12.84
CA PHE A 13 -2.18 -0.43 -12.84
C PHE A 13 -1.62 -1.39 -11.79
N VAL A 14 -2.13 -1.33 -10.56
CA VAL A 14 -1.69 -2.22 -9.47
C VAL A 14 -1.98 -3.67 -9.82
N ARG A 15 -3.17 -3.96 -10.33
CA ARG A 15 -3.56 -5.32 -10.73
C ARG A 15 -2.66 -5.86 -11.83
N GLU A 16 -2.45 -5.10 -12.89
CA GLU A 16 -1.65 -5.54 -14.04
C GLU A 16 -0.20 -5.74 -13.66
N ARG A 17 0.38 -4.82 -12.88
CA ARG A 17 1.76 -4.94 -12.41
C ARG A 17 1.93 -6.17 -11.52
N SER A 18 0.97 -6.42 -10.63
CA SER A 18 1.01 -7.57 -9.73
C SER A 18 0.97 -8.88 -10.50
N GLN A 19 0.14 -8.97 -11.53
CA GLN A 19 0.08 -10.14 -12.40
C GLN A 19 1.37 -10.32 -13.17
N ARG A 20 1.88 -9.24 -13.76
CA ARG A 20 3.10 -9.26 -14.58
C ARG A 20 4.31 -9.76 -13.80
N PHE A 21 4.44 -9.35 -12.55
CA PHE A 21 5.61 -9.67 -11.71
C PHE A 21 5.35 -10.78 -10.70
N GLY A 22 4.20 -11.45 -10.80
CA GLY A 22 3.91 -12.65 -10.00
C GLY A 22 3.78 -12.41 -8.51
N ILE A 23 3.28 -11.25 -8.09
CA ILE A 23 3.18 -10.90 -6.67
C ILE A 23 1.72 -10.82 -6.18
N CYS A 24 0.78 -11.36 -6.95
CA CYS A 24 -0.65 -11.25 -6.62
C CYS A 24 -1.00 -11.83 -5.25
N SER A 25 -0.48 -13.00 -4.92
CA SER A 25 -0.78 -13.67 -3.64
C SER A 25 -0.27 -12.85 -2.46
N GLN A 26 0.96 -12.37 -2.54
CA GLN A 26 1.58 -11.57 -1.49
C GLN A 26 0.85 -10.23 -1.34
N LEU A 27 0.47 -9.59 -2.45
CA LEU A 27 -0.28 -8.34 -2.42
C LEU A 27 -1.65 -8.55 -1.76
N LYS A 28 -2.38 -9.61 -2.13
CA LYS A 28 -3.69 -9.92 -1.53
C LYS A 28 -3.58 -10.13 -0.03
N MET A 29 -2.53 -10.80 0.42
CA MET A 29 -2.29 -11.02 1.85
C MET A 29 -2.11 -9.68 2.58
N ARG A 30 -1.30 -8.78 2.01
CA ARG A 30 -1.07 -7.47 2.61
C ARG A 30 -2.33 -6.61 2.64
N LEU A 31 -3.11 -6.62 1.54
CA LEU A 31 -4.38 -5.91 1.48
C LEU A 31 -5.36 -6.44 2.55
N ALA A 32 -5.40 -7.75 2.76
CA ALA A 32 -6.23 -8.35 3.80
C ALA A 32 -5.80 -7.89 5.19
N GLN A 33 -4.50 -7.85 5.47
CA GLN A 33 -3.98 -7.35 6.74
C GLN A 33 -4.38 -5.90 6.99
N LEU A 34 -4.31 -5.06 5.95
CA LEU A 34 -4.73 -3.66 6.07
C LEU A 34 -6.23 -3.54 6.33
N ARG A 35 -7.07 -4.36 5.67
CA ARG A 35 -8.51 -4.35 5.91
C ARG A 35 -8.86 -4.77 7.33
N GLU A 36 -8.16 -5.74 7.89
CA GLU A 36 -8.40 -6.25 9.24
C GLU A 36 -7.90 -5.30 10.32
N ALA A 37 -6.99 -4.40 10.01
CA ALA A 37 -6.48 -3.42 10.96
C ALA A 37 -7.63 -2.51 11.42
N GLN A 38 -7.73 -2.30 12.73
CA GLN A 38 -8.80 -1.48 13.32
C GLN A 38 -8.49 0.00 13.27
N ASP A 39 -7.20 0.35 13.34
CA ASP A 39 -6.74 1.74 13.40
C ASP A 39 -5.33 1.84 12.82
N ILE A 40 -4.81 3.06 12.77
CA ILE A 40 -3.48 3.33 12.22
C ILE A 40 -2.36 2.65 13.02
N ARG A 41 -2.53 2.48 14.33
CA ARG A 41 -1.55 1.79 15.16
C ARG A 41 -1.42 0.33 14.73
N SER A 42 -2.54 -0.32 14.46
CA SER A 42 -2.56 -1.69 13.94
C SER A 42 -1.89 -1.79 12.58
N VAL A 43 -2.11 -0.78 11.71
CA VAL A 43 -1.46 -0.72 10.39
C VAL A 43 0.06 -0.61 10.55
N THR A 44 0.53 0.28 11.41
CA THR A 44 1.98 0.48 11.61
C THR A 44 2.65 -0.70 12.29
N ALA A 45 1.88 -1.57 12.95
CA ALA A 45 2.40 -2.78 13.58
C ALA A 45 2.62 -3.92 12.58
N ILE A 46 2.10 -3.83 11.36
CA ILE A 46 2.36 -4.81 10.30
C ILE A 46 3.86 -4.74 9.94
N GLY A 47 4.50 -5.90 9.83
CA GLY A 47 5.95 -5.97 9.59
C GLY A 47 6.39 -5.19 8.35
N ASN A 48 7.48 -4.45 8.50
CA ASN A 48 8.07 -3.63 7.43
C ASN A 48 7.15 -2.53 6.88
N CYS A 49 6.22 -2.06 7.71
CA CYS A 49 5.42 -0.88 7.39
C CYS A 49 6.12 0.35 7.95
N HIS A 50 6.30 1.38 7.12
CA HIS A 50 6.95 2.60 7.56
C HIS A 50 6.38 3.83 6.86
N ARG A 51 6.51 4.98 7.52
CA ARG A 51 6.07 6.26 6.99
C ARG A 51 7.09 6.78 5.98
N LEU A 52 6.60 7.27 4.86
CA LEU A 52 7.44 7.92 3.85
C LEU A 52 7.56 9.40 4.18
N GLN A 53 8.77 9.94 4.03
CA GLN A 53 9.02 11.35 4.27
C GLN A 53 8.44 12.18 3.13
N LYS A 54 7.64 13.21 3.48
CA LYS A 54 7.09 14.13 2.50
C LYS A 54 8.21 14.87 1.75
N ASN A 55 8.08 14.94 0.44
CA ASN A 55 8.98 15.72 -0.40
C ASN A 55 8.24 16.15 -1.68
N ARG A 56 8.97 16.66 -2.68
CA ARG A 56 8.39 17.14 -3.93
C ARG A 56 7.60 16.06 -4.68
N HIS A 57 7.96 14.78 -4.51
CA HIS A 57 7.35 13.65 -5.21
C HIS A 57 6.44 12.80 -4.32
N ILE A 58 6.53 12.99 -3.01
CA ILE A 58 5.79 12.19 -2.02
C ILE A 58 4.89 13.11 -1.20
N GLU A 59 3.59 12.86 -1.27
CA GLU A 59 2.58 13.60 -0.51
C GLU A 59 2.72 13.35 0.99
N ALA A 60 2.08 14.18 1.80
CA ALA A 60 1.98 13.96 3.23
C ALA A 60 1.17 12.69 3.52
N ASP A 61 1.44 12.08 4.68
CA ASP A 61 0.71 10.91 5.19
C ASP A 61 0.81 9.65 4.33
N MET A 62 1.87 9.55 3.54
CA MET A 62 2.16 8.36 2.76
C MET A 62 2.90 7.33 3.60
N MET A 63 2.54 6.07 3.39
CA MET A 63 3.21 4.93 4.01
C MET A 63 3.55 3.88 2.96
N ALA A 64 4.52 3.05 3.27
CA ALA A 64 4.91 1.92 2.44
C ALA A 64 4.92 0.65 3.27
N LEU A 65 4.46 -0.44 2.66
CA LEU A 65 4.43 -1.76 3.26
C LEU A 65 5.05 -2.75 2.27
N HIS A 66 6.03 -3.53 2.74
CA HIS A 66 6.63 -4.54 1.88
C HIS A 66 5.61 -5.59 1.45
N VAL A 67 5.57 -5.86 0.16
CA VAL A 67 4.82 -6.97 -0.41
C VAL A 67 5.75 -8.18 -0.55
N THR A 68 6.92 -7.95 -1.14
CA THR A 68 8.04 -8.90 -1.20
C THR A 68 9.33 -8.12 -0.90
N ALA A 69 10.47 -8.81 -0.96
CA ALA A 69 11.78 -8.15 -0.78
C ALA A 69 12.00 -6.99 -1.76
N ASN A 70 11.42 -7.08 -2.96
CA ASN A 70 11.64 -6.10 -4.04
C ASN A 70 10.46 -5.18 -4.28
N TRP A 71 9.27 -5.50 -3.76
CA TRP A 71 8.05 -4.77 -4.05
C TRP A 71 7.40 -4.23 -2.79
N ARG A 72 6.89 -3.01 -2.87
CA ARG A 72 6.19 -2.36 -1.77
C ARG A 72 4.87 -1.77 -2.25
N LEU A 73 3.89 -1.77 -1.35
CA LEU A 73 2.59 -1.14 -1.53
C LEU A 73 2.66 0.23 -0.88
N CYS A 74 2.33 1.27 -1.65
CA CYS A 74 2.29 2.64 -1.15
C CYS A 74 0.85 3.08 -0.99
N PHE A 75 0.54 3.68 0.15
CA PHE A 75 -0.81 4.13 0.46
C PHE A 75 -0.80 5.41 1.27
N LYS A 76 -1.87 6.17 1.14
CA LYS A 76 -2.06 7.41 1.90
C LYS A 76 -3.04 7.17 3.03
N VAL A 77 -2.71 7.67 4.21
CA VAL A 77 -3.55 7.53 5.40
C VAL A 77 -4.53 8.70 5.46
N HIS A 78 -5.82 8.36 5.50
CA HIS A 78 -6.90 9.31 5.77
C HIS A 78 -7.53 8.98 7.13
N PRO A 79 -8.30 9.88 7.72
CA PRO A 79 -8.87 9.63 9.05
C PRO A 79 -9.69 8.35 9.16
N THR A 80 -10.38 7.93 8.09
CA THR A 80 -11.29 6.78 8.13
C THR A 80 -10.97 5.68 7.12
N CYS A 81 -9.96 5.87 6.27
CA CYS A 81 -9.62 4.89 5.25
C CYS A 81 -8.16 4.97 4.83
N LEU A 82 -7.73 3.95 4.12
CA LEU A 82 -6.42 3.93 3.46
C LEU A 82 -6.63 4.00 1.96
N GLU A 83 -5.90 4.88 1.32
CA GLU A 83 -5.98 5.11 -0.13
C GLU A 83 -4.77 4.47 -0.80
N ILE A 84 -5.00 3.41 -1.59
CA ILE A 84 -3.93 2.74 -2.33
C ILE A 84 -3.50 3.63 -3.49
N VAL A 85 -2.20 3.91 -3.56
CA VAL A 85 -1.63 4.86 -4.52
C VAL A 85 -0.75 4.16 -5.54
N ASP A 86 0.03 3.17 -5.11
CA ASP A 86 0.98 2.52 -6.00
C ASP A 86 1.44 1.17 -5.46
N VAL A 87 1.93 0.34 -6.35
CA VAL A 87 2.79 -0.79 -6.02
C VAL A 87 4.07 -0.61 -6.83
N CYS A 88 5.21 -0.50 -6.17
CA CYS A 88 6.43 -0.11 -6.83
C CYS A 88 7.62 -0.95 -6.43
N ASP A 89 8.60 -0.96 -7.32
CA ASP A 89 9.85 -1.66 -7.14
C ASP A 89 10.70 -0.94 -6.08
N TYR A 90 11.39 -1.70 -5.25
CA TYR A 90 12.16 -1.17 -4.13
C TYR A 90 13.62 -1.01 -4.52
N HIS A 91 13.87 -0.07 -5.38
CA HIS A 91 15.25 0.25 -5.79
C HIS A 91 15.55 1.72 -5.63
#